data_7c70b0bbdbd02b598944f0f5616150db
#
_entry.id   7c70b0bbdbd02b598944f0f5616150db
#
_cell.length_a   1.000
_cell.length_b   1.000
_cell.length_c   1.000
_cell.angle_alpha   90.00
_cell.angle_beta   90.00
_cell.angle_gamma   90.00
#
_symmetry.space_group_name_H-M   'P 1'
#
loop_
_entity.id
_entity.type
_entity.pdbx_description
1 polymer ?
#
loop_
_entity_poly.entity_id
_entity_poly.type
_entity_poly.pdbx_seq_one_letter_code
_entity_poly.pdbx_strand_id
1 'polypeptide(L)'
;DQRETFMKTHLLTMTAGAALMASLATAEEVRVYNWSDYIDEELLTKFEEETGIDLIYDVFDSNELLETKMLAGGSGYDVVVPTGTFLQRQIQAGAFQKLDMSKLSNKDNMWDVIEKRTAQYDPGNEYSINYMWGTTGIGVNTGKVTEVLGADAPITSLDLVFNPENMEKLSSCGVHFLDAPTEMIPAALTYAGLDPDRKDDEALAAAEEVLMAVRPYIQKFHSSEYINALANGDICVAFGWSGDILQARDRAAEADNGVEVAYNAPVEGALMWFDQMAIPVDAPNPEAAHTFLNFIMDAQNMAAASNYVYYANGNAASKEFLVEDVIGDTAIYPDEATLDKLYTVTPFPPREQRSLTRMWTKVKSGT
;
A
#
# COMPACT_ATOMS: atom_id res chain seq x y z
N ASP A 1 -100.70 22.61 3.65
CA ASP A 1 -100.32 21.49 2.80
C ASP A 1 -98.86 21.14 3.05
N GLN A 2 -98.77 19.97 3.36
CA GLN A 2 -97.65 19.19 3.83
C GLN A 2 -96.34 19.40 3.10
N ARG A 3 -95.19 19.34 3.83
CA ARG A 3 -94.15 18.30 3.66
C ARG A 3 -93.07 18.43 4.72
N GLU A 4 -93.06 17.42 5.52
CA GLU A 4 -91.89 17.07 6.38
C GLU A 4 -90.62 16.91 5.56
N THR A 5 -89.55 17.53 5.99
CA THR A 5 -88.25 17.22 5.46
C THR A 5 -87.41 16.62 6.58
N PHE A 6 -87.15 15.33 6.45
CA PHE A 6 -86.26 14.54 7.29
C PHE A 6 -84.82 15.04 7.15
N MET A 7 -84.27 15.44 8.23
CA MET A 7 -82.81 15.76 8.34
C MET A 7 -82.02 14.50 8.69
N LYS A 8 -81.39 13.94 7.69
CA LYS A 8 -80.38 12.84 7.89
C LYS A 8 -79.07 13.42 8.25
N THR A 9 -78.65 13.21 9.49
CA THR A 9 -77.30 13.46 10.03
C THR A 9 -76.34 12.44 9.44
N HIS A 10 -75.47 12.85 8.56
CA HIS A 10 -74.31 12.05 8.15
C HIS A 10 -73.16 12.30 9.10
N LEU A 11 -72.88 11.30 9.90
CA LEU A 11 -71.68 11.22 10.72
C LEU A 11 -70.47 10.94 9.78
N LEU A 12 -69.62 11.95 9.55
CA LEU A 12 -68.35 11.78 8.85
C LEU A 12 -67.33 11.16 9.86
N THR A 13 -67.05 9.91 9.70
CA THR A 13 -65.90 9.27 10.32
C THR A 13 -64.65 9.66 9.57
N MET A 14 -63.84 10.56 10.14
CA MET A 14 -62.49 10.84 9.74
C MET A 14 -61.59 9.67 10.15
N THR A 15 -61.27 8.79 9.21
CA THR A 15 -60.17 7.84 9.35
C THR A 15 -58.85 8.61 9.12
N ALA A 16 -58.14 8.87 10.20
CA ALA A 16 -56.76 9.35 10.15
C ALA A 16 -55.88 8.22 9.62
N GLY A 17 -55.57 8.29 8.33
CA GLY A 17 -54.52 7.46 7.74
C GLY A 17 -53.15 7.93 8.24
N ALA A 18 -52.59 7.21 9.20
CA ALA A 18 -51.18 7.35 9.54
C ALA A 18 -50.35 6.84 8.34
N ALA A 19 -49.90 7.77 7.49
CA ALA A 19 -48.86 7.45 6.51
C ALA A 19 -47.58 7.16 7.27
N LEU A 20 -47.25 5.87 7.43
CA LEU A 20 -45.91 5.43 7.76
C LEU A 20 -45.02 5.88 6.59
N MET A 21 -44.36 7.03 6.74
CA MET A 21 -43.18 7.33 5.97
C MET A 21 -42.11 6.37 6.49
N ALA A 22 -41.98 5.22 5.86
CA ALA A 22 -40.75 4.43 5.91
C ALA A 22 -39.69 5.34 5.26
N SER A 23 -38.89 6.05 6.07
CA SER A 23 -37.67 6.61 5.58
C SER A 23 -36.85 5.41 5.11
N LEU A 24 -36.68 5.30 3.79
CA LEU A 24 -35.63 4.47 3.22
C LEU A 24 -34.34 5.07 3.80
N ALA A 25 -33.87 4.51 4.94
CA ALA A 25 -32.52 4.72 5.36
C ALA A 25 -31.68 4.18 4.19
N THR A 26 -31.06 5.07 3.42
CA THR A 26 -29.99 4.68 2.53
C THR A 26 -28.98 3.97 3.42
N ALA A 27 -28.61 2.74 3.07
CA ALA A 27 -27.56 2.02 3.78
C ALA A 27 -26.34 2.96 3.85
N GLU A 28 -25.76 3.07 5.03
CA GLU A 28 -24.54 3.84 5.21
C GLU A 28 -23.44 3.15 4.39
N GLU A 29 -22.64 3.90 3.67
CA GLU A 29 -21.64 3.38 2.74
C GLU A 29 -20.26 3.93 3.10
N VAL A 30 -19.21 3.14 2.90
CA VAL A 30 -17.82 3.59 2.92
C VAL A 30 -17.08 3.15 1.66
N ARG A 31 -16.35 4.07 1.06
CA ARG A 31 -15.56 3.83 -0.14
C ARG A 31 -14.08 3.87 0.19
N VAL A 32 -13.42 2.74 0.06
CA VAL A 32 -12.00 2.53 0.36
C VAL A 32 -11.20 2.38 -0.93
N TYR A 33 -10.10 3.10 -1.07
CA TYR A 33 -9.16 2.99 -2.17
C TYR A 33 -7.80 2.61 -1.63
N ASN A 34 -7.42 1.36 -1.79
CA ASN A 34 -6.22 0.76 -1.24
C ASN A 34 -5.34 0.16 -2.34
N TRP A 35 -4.17 -0.30 -1.99
CA TRP A 35 -3.27 -1.02 -2.89
C TRP A 35 -3.87 -2.37 -3.30
N SER A 36 -3.50 -2.85 -4.51
CA SER A 36 -3.81 -4.21 -4.94
C SER A 36 -3.11 -5.24 -4.05
N ASP A 37 -3.75 -6.39 -3.85
CA ASP A 37 -3.20 -7.51 -3.05
C ASP A 37 -2.79 -7.12 -1.61
N TYR A 38 -3.58 -6.26 -0.94
CA TYR A 38 -3.15 -5.59 0.29
C TYR A 38 -4.14 -5.66 1.46
N ILE A 39 -5.15 -6.51 1.36
CA ILE A 39 -6.09 -6.81 2.45
C ILE A 39 -6.66 -8.22 2.27
N ASP A 40 -7.03 -8.86 3.36
CA ASP A 40 -7.84 -10.07 3.35
C ASP A 40 -9.30 -9.70 3.06
N GLU A 41 -9.87 -10.27 2.00
CA GLU A 41 -11.27 -10.01 1.62
C GLU A 41 -12.27 -10.46 2.69
N GLU A 42 -11.90 -11.43 3.55
CA GLU A 42 -12.73 -11.83 4.69
C GLU A 42 -12.90 -10.67 5.70
N LEU A 43 -11.92 -9.78 5.83
CA LEU A 43 -12.04 -8.58 6.67
C LEU A 43 -13.06 -7.59 6.11
N LEU A 44 -13.20 -7.48 4.80
CA LEU A 44 -14.19 -6.61 4.17
C LEU A 44 -15.61 -7.12 4.50
N THR A 45 -15.83 -8.42 4.34
CA THR A 45 -17.09 -9.06 4.71
C THR A 45 -17.39 -8.92 6.20
N LYS A 46 -16.38 -9.14 7.06
CA LYS A 46 -16.50 -8.98 8.52
C LYS A 46 -16.89 -7.55 8.90
N PHE A 47 -16.31 -6.54 8.24
CA PHE A 47 -16.65 -5.14 8.46
C PHE A 47 -18.14 -4.86 8.20
N GLU A 48 -18.66 -5.32 7.06
CA GLU A 48 -20.06 -5.15 6.69
C GLU A 48 -21.01 -5.89 7.68
N GLU A 49 -20.64 -7.10 8.08
CA GLU A 49 -21.43 -7.89 9.04
C GLU A 49 -21.48 -7.26 10.45
N GLU A 50 -20.37 -6.70 10.92
CA GLU A 50 -20.29 -6.11 12.26
C GLU A 50 -20.88 -4.71 12.34
N THR A 51 -20.80 -3.92 11.26
CA THR A 51 -21.18 -2.51 11.26
C THR A 51 -22.51 -2.22 10.58
N GLY A 52 -22.92 -3.07 9.63
CA GLY A 52 -24.07 -2.83 8.76
C GLY A 52 -23.81 -1.72 7.72
N ILE A 53 -22.55 -1.31 7.53
CA ILE A 53 -22.11 -0.31 6.54
C ILE A 53 -21.71 -1.04 5.28
N ASP A 54 -22.28 -0.67 4.14
CA ASP A 54 -21.90 -1.22 2.83
C ASP A 54 -20.49 -0.73 2.46
N LEU A 55 -19.60 -1.64 2.05
CA LEU A 55 -18.22 -1.33 1.73
C LEU A 55 -17.96 -1.46 0.23
N ILE A 56 -17.53 -0.36 -0.40
CA ILE A 56 -17.03 -0.33 -1.78
C ILE A 56 -15.52 -0.26 -1.72
N TYR A 57 -14.85 -1.26 -2.31
CA TYR A 57 -13.41 -1.39 -2.25
C TYR A 57 -12.81 -1.40 -3.64
N ASP A 58 -12.01 -0.39 -3.93
CA ASP A 58 -11.27 -0.25 -5.18
C ASP A 58 -9.76 -0.30 -4.92
N VAL A 59 -8.99 -0.67 -5.94
CA VAL A 59 -7.55 -0.85 -5.81
C VAL A 59 -6.76 0.01 -6.80
N PHE A 60 -5.52 0.32 -6.41
CA PHE A 60 -4.49 0.94 -7.25
C PHE A 60 -3.13 0.26 -7.01
N ASP A 61 -2.16 0.57 -7.87
CA ASP A 61 -0.80 0.03 -7.79
C ASP A 61 0.30 1.11 -7.90
N SER A 62 -0.07 2.38 -7.79
CA SER A 62 0.85 3.51 -7.95
C SER A 62 0.44 4.69 -7.06
N ASN A 63 1.39 5.17 -6.25
CA ASN A 63 1.23 6.41 -5.48
C ASN A 63 0.93 7.62 -6.37
N GLU A 64 1.54 7.67 -7.57
CA GLU A 64 1.35 8.75 -8.54
C GLU A 64 -0.09 8.80 -9.06
N LEU A 65 -0.70 7.63 -9.26
CA LEU A 65 -2.11 7.53 -9.65
C LEU A 65 -3.02 8.03 -8.52
N LEU A 66 -2.78 7.59 -7.28
CA LEU A 66 -3.50 8.06 -6.11
C LEU A 66 -3.34 9.57 -5.92
N GLU A 67 -2.09 10.09 -6.00
CA GLU A 67 -1.81 11.51 -5.85
C GLU A 67 -2.54 12.37 -6.88
N THR A 68 -2.53 11.95 -8.14
CA THR A 68 -3.26 12.64 -9.21
C THR A 68 -4.74 12.76 -8.87
N LYS A 69 -5.34 11.70 -8.36
CA LYS A 69 -6.74 11.66 -7.94
C LYS A 69 -7.00 12.57 -6.73
N MET A 70 -6.14 12.54 -5.72
CA MET A 70 -6.28 13.36 -4.51
C MET A 70 -6.14 14.85 -4.80
N LEU A 71 -5.15 15.23 -5.60
CA LEU A 71 -4.90 16.64 -5.94
C LEU A 71 -5.94 17.24 -6.90
N ALA A 72 -6.61 16.40 -7.69
CA ALA A 72 -7.73 16.82 -8.51
C ALA A 72 -8.99 17.17 -7.69
N GLY A 73 -9.14 16.59 -6.50
CA GLY A 73 -10.33 16.70 -5.65
C GLY A 73 -11.51 15.91 -6.19
N GLY A 74 -12.56 15.76 -5.40
CA GLY A 74 -13.78 15.06 -5.78
C GLY A 74 -13.57 13.58 -6.09
N SER A 75 -12.64 12.93 -5.39
CA SER A 75 -12.29 11.53 -5.64
C SER A 75 -13.46 10.56 -5.41
N GLY A 76 -14.37 10.92 -4.52
CA GLY A 76 -15.49 10.08 -4.11
C GLY A 76 -15.12 8.98 -3.12
N TYR A 77 -13.86 8.91 -2.68
CA TYR A 77 -13.42 7.96 -1.66
C TYR A 77 -13.47 8.55 -0.26
N ASP A 78 -13.70 7.67 0.72
CA ASP A 78 -13.76 8.00 2.14
C ASP A 78 -12.46 7.67 2.86
N VAL A 79 -11.77 6.60 2.44
CA VAL A 79 -10.46 6.19 2.96
C VAL A 79 -9.53 5.91 1.80
N VAL A 80 -8.31 6.43 1.87
CA VAL A 80 -7.23 6.18 0.91
C VAL A 80 -5.94 5.84 1.65
N VAL A 81 -5.01 5.17 0.96
CA VAL A 81 -3.81 4.60 1.59
C VAL A 81 -2.53 5.05 0.88
N PRO A 82 -2.13 6.32 1.00
CA PRO A 82 -0.87 6.80 0.44
C PRO A 82 0.34 6.34 1.28
N THR A 83 1.49 6.20 0.62
CA THR A 83 2.78 6.07 1.30
C THR A 83 3.20 7.40 1.93
N GLY A 84 3.94 7.37 3.05
CA GLY A 84 4.24 8.53 3.89
C GLY A 84 4.78 9.75 3.15
N THR A 85 5.70 9.59 2.18
CA THR A 85 6.23 10.70 1.38
C THR A 85 5.16 11.40 0.53
N PHE A 86 4.23 10.65 -0.02
CA PHE A 86 3.08 11.18 -0.76
C PHE A 86 2.04 11.79 0.17
N LEU A 87 1.74 11.12 1.29
CA LEU A 87 0.86 11.65 2.34
C LEU A 87 1.30 13.05 2.77
N GLN A 88 2.59 13.25 3.04
CA GLN A 88 3.13 14.54 3.48
C GLN A 88 2.83 15.66 2.48
N ARG A 89 3.06 15.43 1.19
CA ARG A 89 2.73 16.42 0.14
C ARG A 89 1.24 16.68 0.03
N GLN A 90 0.45 15.64 0.14
CA GLN A 90 -1.00 15.72 0.04
C GLN A 90 -1.62 16.44 1.26
N ILE A 91 -1.07 16.24 2.47
CA ILE A 91 -1.43 17.04 3.65
C ILE A 91 -1.11 18.52 3.42
N GLN A 92 0.08 18.83 2.93
CA GLN A 92 0.50 20.20 2.62
C GLN A 92 -0.39 20.88 1.55
N ALA A 93 -0.88 20.08 0.61
CA ALA A 93 -1.83 20.54 -0.41
C ALA A 93 -3.29 20.64 0.08
N GLY A 94 -3.58 20.26 1.34
CA GLY A 94 -4.92 20.29 1.90
C GLY A 94 -5.85 19.19 1.42
N ALA A 95 -5.31 18.06 0.94
CA ALA A 95 -6.10 16.97 0.40
C ALA A 95 -6.78 16.11 1.48
N PHE A 96 -6.31 16.15 2.73
CA PHE A 96 -6.82 15.35 3.83
C PHE A 96 -7.41 16.20 4.95
N GLN A 97 -8.39 15.63 5.67
CA GLN A 97 -8.91 16.17 6.90
C GLN A 97 -8.18 15.56 8.11
N LYS A 98 -8.14 16.29 9.23
CA LYS A 98 -7.67 15.73 10.50
C LYS A 98 -8.64 14.66 10.98
N LEU A 99 -8.07 13.60 11.54
CA LEU A 99 -8.86 12.53 12.15
C LEU A 99 -9.52 13.01 13.44
N ASP A 100 -10.77 12.63 13.66
CA ASP A 100 -11.45 12.78 14.93
C ASP A 100 -11.07 11.63 15.86
N MET A 101 -10.06 11.89 16.70
CA MET A 101 -9.52 10.88 17.62
C MET A 101 -10.55 10.36 18.64
N SER A 102 -11.63 11.08 18.90
CA SER A 102 -12.70 10.63 19.78
C SER A 102 -13.50 9.45 19.23
N LYS A 103 -13.42 9.22 17.92
CA LYS A 103 -14.07 8.11 17.20
C LYS A 103 -13.18 6.88 17.05
N LEU A 104 -11.92 7.00 17.43
CA LEU A 104 -10.89 5.97 17.24
C LEU A 104 -10.53 5.32 18.58
N SER A 105 -11.46 4.53 19.13
CA SER A 105 -11.28 3.86 20.43
C SER A 105 -10.13 2.83 20.45
N ASN A 106 -9.75 2.30 19.30
CA ASN A 106 -8.65 1.33 19.15
C ASN A 106 -7.28 1.99 18.91
N LYS A 107 -7.19 3.34 19.01
CA LYS A 107 -5.94 4.06 18.75
C LYS A 107 -4.82 3.65 19.72
N ASP A 108 -5.14 3.30 20.95
CA ASP A 108 -4.15 2.88 21.95
C ASP A 108 -3.47 1.53 21.61
N ASN A 109 -3.99 0.79 20.62
CA ASN A 109 -3.35 -0.41 20.10
C ASN A 109 -2.13 -0.09 19.22
N MET A 110 -2.00 1.16 18.74
CA MET A 110 -0.95 1.52 17.78
C MET A 110 0.43 1.46 18.43
N TRP A 111 1.44 1.22 17.59
CA TRP A 111 2.80 1.00 18.04
C TRP A 111 3.60 2.31 18.06
N ASP A 112 3.91 2.81 19.26
CA ASP A 112 4.64 4.06 19.47
C ASP A 112 5.93 4.19 18.66
N VAL A 113 6.65 3.08 18.44
CA VAL A 113 7.90 3.09 17.66
C VAL A 113 7.61 3.46 16.19
N ILE A 114 6.52 2.94 15.64
CA ILE A 114 6.11 3.24 14.27
C ILE A 114 5.49 4.63 14.21
N GLU A 115 4.63 5.01 15.16
CA GLU A 115 4.04 6.36 15.21
C GLU A 115 5.11 7.47 15.28
N LYS A 116 6.21 7.26 16.01
CA LYS A 116 7.34 8.19 16.03
C LYS A 116 8.04 8.31 14.67
N ARG A 117 8.13 7.22 13.91
CA ARG A 117 8.71 7.22 12.57
C ARG A 117 7.79 7.88 11.54
N THR A 118 6.49 7.61 11.61
CA THR A 118 5.50 8.19 10.68
C THR A 118 5.25 9.67 10.94
N ALA A 119 5.51 10.16 12.15
CA ALA A 119 5.43 11.58 12.50
C ALA A 119 6.32 12.51 11.65
N GLN A 120 7.33 11.98 10.96
CA GLN A 120 8.11 12.76 9.99
C GLN A 120 7.26 13.18 8.76
N TYR A 121 6.24 12.38 8.41
CA TYR A 121 5.35 12.63 7.28
C TYR A 121 4.04 13.30 7.69
N ASP A 122 3.56 12.97 8.88
CA ASP A 122 2.33 13.49 9.50
C ASP A 122 2.63 13.92 10.93
N PRO A 123 3.14 15.17 11.14
CA PRO A 123 3.49 15.66 12.46
C PRO A 123 2.35 15.52 13.46
N GLY A 124 2.58 14.78 14.54
CA GLY A 124 1.57 14.47 15.55
C GLY A 124 0.61 13.35 15.18
N ASN A 125 0.78 12.70 14.03
CA ASN A 125 -0.11 11.67 13.49
C ASN A 125 -1.59 12.13 13.53
N GLU A 126 -1.83 13.35 13.06
CA GLU A 126 -3.16 13.98 13.14
C GLU A 126 -4.07 13.63 11.96
N TYR A 127 -3.50 13.24 10.81
CA TYR A 127 -4.23 13.02 9.55
C TYR A 127 -4.35 11.56 9.16
N SER A 128 -3.56 10.68 9.77
CA SER A 128 -3.46 9.29 9.34
C SER A 128 -3.18 8.32 10.47
N ILE A 129 -3.45 7.04 10.18
CA ILE A 129 -2.97 5.91 10.99
C ILE A 129 -2.04 5.05 10.14
N ASN A 130 -1.00 4.46 10.75
CA ASN A 130 -0.20 3.48 10.02
C ASN A 130 -1.01 2.19 9.81
N TYR A 131 -1.09 1.76 8.55
CA TYR A 131 -1.67 0.48 8.18
C TYR A 131 -0.59 -0.59 8.16
N MET A 132 0.28 -0.53 7.17
CA MET A 132 1.40 -1.45 6.99
C MET A 132 2.69 -0.69 6.81
N TRP A 133 3.81 -1.38 7.02
CA TRP A 133 5.13 -0.94 6.63
C TRP A 133 5.94 -2.11 6.10
N GLY A 134 6.93 -1.82 5.30
CA GLY A 134 7.76 -2.83 4.69
C GLY A 134 9.04 -2.26 4.12
N THR A 135 9.70 -3.08 3.34
CA THR A 135 10.96 -2.74 2.67
C THR A 135 10.89 -3.04 1.18
N THR A 136 11.72 -2.36 0.42
CA THR A 136 11.88 -2.58 -1.02
C THR A 136 13.19 -3.31 -1.26
N GLY A 137 13.13 -4.41 -1.98
CA GLY A 137 14.29 -5.26 -2.18
C GLY A 137 14.15 -6.26 -3.31
N ILE A 138 14.84 -7.37 -3.18
CA ILE A 138 15.08 -8.34 -4.25
C ILE A 138 14.29 -9.61 -4.01
N GLY A 139 13.36 -9.92 -4.92
CA GLY A 139 12.69 -11.20 -5.03
C GLY A 139 13.39 -12.10 -6.04
N VAL A 140 13.62 -13.33 -5.68
CA VAL A 140 14.31 -14.29 -6.55
C VAL A 140 13.56 -15.62 -6.60
N ASN A 141 13.48 -16.20 -7.80
CA ASN A 141 13.30 -17.63 -7.97
C ASN A 141 14.68 -18.28 -7.78
N THR A 142 14.90 -18.88 -6.62
CA THR A 142 16.22 -19.36 -6.21
C THR A 142 16.79 -20.41 -7.15
N GLY A 143 15.96 -21.31 -7.65
CA GLY A 143 16.36 -22.34 -8.60
C GLY A 143 16.84 -21.75 -9.93
N LYS A 144 16.05 -20.86 -10.52
CA LYS A 144 16.40 -20.22 -11.80
C LYS A 144 17.62 -19.31 -11.71
N VAL A 145 17.74 -18.53 -10.64
CA VAL A 145 18.91 -17.67 -10.42
C VAL A 145 20.17 -18.52 -10.26
N THR A 146 20.10 -19.63 -9.51
CA THR A 146 21.22 -20.57 -9.36
C THR A 146 21.59 -21.24 -10.69
N GLU A 147 20.64 -21.59 -11.51
CA GLU A 147 20.88 -22.16 -12.85
C GLU A 147 21.63 -21.19 -13.76
N VAL A 148 21.30 -19.90 -13.70
CA VAL A 148 21.84 -18.86 -14.60
C VAL A 148 23.17 -18.29 -14.09
N LEU A 149 23.30 -18.01 -12.80
CA LEU A 149 24.46 -17.34 -12.20
C LEU A 149 25.35 -18.25 -11.35
N GLY A 150 24.89 -19.46 -11.02
CA GLY A 150 25.58 -20.36 -10.12
C GLY A 150 25.18 -20.20 -8.66
N ALA A 151 25.73 -21.08 -7.80
CA ALA A 151 25.40 -21.10 -6.37
C ALA A 151 25.88 -19.86 -5.59
N ASP A 152 26.88 -19.16 -6.11
CA ASP A 152 27.45 -17.96 -5.48
C ASP A 152 26.78 -16.66 -5.99
N ALA A 153 25.59 -16.77 -6.60
CA ALA A 153 24.82 -15.60 -7.07
C ALA A 153 24.60 -14.58 -5.94
N PRO A 154 24.80 -13.27 -6.17
CA PRO A 154 24.73 -12.26 -5.12
C PRO A 154 23.26 -11.88 -4.80
N ILE A 155 22.44 -12.85 -4.40
CA ILE A 155 20.98 -12.68 -4.21
C ILE A 155 20.61 -11.71 -3.09
N THR A 156 21.54 -11.37 -2.20
CA THR A 156 21.33 -10.40 -1.10
C THR A 156 21.93 -9.03 -1.38
N SER A 157 22.49 -8.81 -2.57
CA SER A 157 23.18 -7.58 -2.94
C SER A 157 22.50 -6.89 -4.12
N LEU A 158 22.49 -5.56 -4.12
CA LEU A 158 22.06 -4.75 -5.28
C LEU A 158 22.89 -5.06 -6.54
N ASP A 159 24.07 -5.68 -6.40
CA ASP A 159 24.87 -6.15 -7.52
C ASP A 159 24.13 -7.18 -8.40
N LEU A 160 23.18 -7.91 -7.85
CA LEU A 160 22.32 -8.81 -8.63
C LEU A 160 21.55 -8.06 -9.73
N VAL A 161 20.99 -6.89 -9.39
CA VAL A 161 20.03 -6.17 -10.23
C VAL A 161 20.59 -4.92 -10.89
N PHE A 162 21.75 -4.41 -10.45
CA PHE A 162 22.38 -3.21 -11.02
C PHE A 162 23.72 -3.44 -11.69
N ASN A 163 24.28 -4.66 -11.59
CA ASN A 163 25.46 -5.04 -12.37
C ASN A 163 25.03 -5.51 -13.76
N PRO A 164 25.46 -4.84 -14.86
CA PRO A 164 25.09 -5.24 -16.21
C PRO A 164 25.45 -6.69 -16.59
N GLU A 165 26.55 -7.21 -16.08
CA GLU A 165 26.98 -8.59 -16.40
C GLU A 165 26.03 -9.64 -15.78
N ASN A 166 25.52 -9.39 -14.57
CA ASN A 166 24.52 -10.24 -13.94
C ASN A 166 23.19 -10.12 -14.66
N MET A 167 22.76 -8.89 -14.94
CA MET A 167 21.48 -8.60 -15.58
C MET A 167 21.41 -9.13 -17.02
N GLU A 168 22.51 -9.09 -17.78
CA GLU A 168 22.57 -9.69 -19.12
C GLU A 168 22.24 -11.19 -19.06
N LYS A 169 22.81 -11.91 -18.12
CA LYS A 169 22.53 -13.35 -17.93
C LYS A 169 21.10 -13.59 -17.46
N LEU A 170 20.65 -12.83 -16.46
CA LEU A 170 19.29 -12.92 -15.88
C LEU A 170 18.18 -12.56 -16.88
N SER A 171 18.50 -11.79 -17.94
CA SER A 171 17.54 -11.47 -18.99
C SER A 171 16.97 -12.72 -19.69
N SER A 172 17.71 -13.83 -19.65
CA SER A 172 17.27 -15.11 -20.23
C SER A 172 16.11 -15.75 -19.44
N CYS A 173 15.96 -15.44 -18.16
CA CYS A 173 14.90 -15.98 -17.30
C CYS A 173 13.88 -14.93 -16.84
N GLY A 174 14.09 -13.66 -17.19
CA GLY A 174 13.16 -12.54 -16.97
C GLY A 174 13.38 -11.78 -15.67
N VAL A 175 13.42 -10.45 -15.79
CA VAL A 175 13.58 -9.52 -14.66
C VAL A 175 12.52 -8.43 -14.74
N HIS A 176 11.76 -8.24 -13.67
CA HIS A 176 10.80 -7.14 -13.53
C HIS A 176 11.28 -6.13 -12.50
N PHE A 177 11.08 -4.85 -12.78
CA PHE A 177 11.29 -3.76 -11.84
C PHE A 177 9.98 -3.05 -11.54
N LEU A 178 9.88 -2.46 -10.35
CA LEU A 178 8.76 -1.58 -10.01
C LEU A 178 8.66 -0.40 -10.99
N ASP A 179 7.45 -0.07 -11.39
CA ASP A 179 7.16 1.22 -12.04
C ASP A 179 6.94 2.30 -10.96
N ALA A 180 7.97 2.52 -10.16
CA ALA A 180 7.94 3.42 -9.02
C ALA A 180 9.30 4.13 -8.87
N PRO A 181 9.46 5.32 -9.47
CA PRO A 181 10.74 6.05 -9.43
C PRO A 181 11.20 6.38 -8.00
N THR A 182 10.25 6.61 -7.09
CA THR A 182 10.54 6.89 -5.67
C THR A 182 11.12 5.69 -4.91
N GLU A 183 11.05 4.49 -5.49
CA GLU A 183 11.67 3.26 -4.99
C GLU A 183 12.99 2.98 -5.71
N MET A 184 12.97 3.09 -7.04
CA MET A 184 14.10 2.68 -7.88
C MET A 184 15.27 3.64 -7.80
N ILE A 185 15.03 4.95 -7.67
CA ILE A 185 16.10 5.95 -7.59
C ILE A 185 16.90 5.83 -6.29
N PRO A 186 16.28 5.77 -5.09
CA PRO A 186 17.02 5.53 -3.85
C PRO A 186 17.87 4.26 -3.88
N ALA A 187 17.35 3.18 -4.46
CA ALA A 187 18.11 1.93 -4.60
C ALA A 187 19.32 2.09 -5.53
N ALA A 188 19.16 2.76 -6.66
CA ALA A 188 20.24 3.06 -7.59
C ALA A 188 21.32 3.98 -6.96
N LEU A 189 20.91 4.97 -6.17
CA LEU A 189 21.82 5.83 -5.40
C LEU A 189 22.60 5.03 -4.35
N THR A 190 21.91 4.15 -3.62
CA THR A 190 22.56 3.23 -2.65
C THR A 190 23.61 2.38 -3.35
N TYR A 191 23.29 1.80 -4.51
CA TYR A 191 24.27 1.03 -5.30
C TYR A 191 25.46 1.87 -5.76
N ALA A 192 25.24 3.13 -6.14
CA ALA A 192 26.29 4.07 -6.50
C ALA A 192 27.11 4.58 -5.29
N GLY A 193 26.79 4.15 -4.06
CA GLY A 193 27.47 4.62 -2.84
C GLY A 193 27.12 6.04 -2.44
N LEU A 194 25.99 6.56 -2.89
CA LEU A 194 25.47 7.89 -2.58
C LEU A 194 24.36 7.82 -1.53
N ASP A 195 24.09 8.96 -0.89
CA ASP A 195 22.95 9.07 0.02
C ASP A 195 21.63 8.84 -0.77
N PRO A 196 20.81 7.85 -0.37
CA PRO A 196 19.57 7.52 -1.06
C PRO A 196 18.53 8.64 -1.03
N ASP A 197 18.62 9.59 -0.13
CA ASP A 197 17.68 10.72 -0.02
C ASP A 197 18.14 11.98 -0.81
N ARG A 198 19.24 11.92 -1.55
CA ARG A 198 19.66 13.01 -2.44
C ARG A 198 18.67 13.16 -3.61
N LYS A 199 18.41 14.43 -3.99
CA LYS A 199 17.42 14.79 -5.02
C LYS A 199 17.93 15.81 -6.04
N ASP A 200 19.20 16.24 -5.87
CA ASP A 200 19.83 17.20 -6.79
C ASP A 200 20.12 16.58 -8.16
N ASP A 201 20.41 17.43 -9.13
CA ASP A 201 20.61 17.02 -10.52
C ASP A 201 21.78 16.03 -10.70
N GLU A 202 22.83 16.13 -9.86
CA GLU A 202 23.96 15.20 -9.87
C GLU A 202 23.52 13.80 -9.39
N ALA A 203 22.76 13.72 -8.31
CA ALA A 203 22.24 12.47 -7.80
C ALA A 203 21.28 11.81 -8.80
N LEU A 204 20.37 12.59 -9.41
CA LEU A 204 19.46 12.05 -10.44
C LEU A 204 20.24 11.54 -11.65
N ALA A 205 21.30 12.21 -12.08
CA ALA A 205 22.17 11.74 -13.17
C ALA A 205 22.88 10.43 -12.81
N ALA A 206 23.38 10.31 -11.58
CA ALA A 206 24.03 9.07 -11.12
C ALA A 206 23.03 7.90 -11.07
N ALA A 207 21.83 8.11 -10.57
CA ALA A 207 20.77 7.10 -10.58
C ALA A 207 20.35 6.71 -12.02
N GLU A 208 20.24 7.69 -12.92
CA GLU A 208 19.96 7.43 -14.33
C GLU A 208 21.04 6.57 -14.98
N GLU A 209 22.32 6.84 -14.72
CA GLU A 209 23.44 6.05 -15.24
C GLU A 209 23.32 4.58 -14.80
N VAL A 210 23.11 4.33 -13.51
CA VAL A 210 22.91 2.97 -12.98
C VAL A 210 21.74 2.26 -13.64
N LEU A 211 20.59 2.92 -13.71
CA LEU A 211 19.37 2.33 -14.27
C LEU A 211 19.46 2.10 -15.78
N MET A 212 20.06 3.03 -16.54
CA MET A 212 20.23 2.89 -17.97
C MET A 212 21.24 1.82 -18.34
N ALA A 213 22.24 1.55 -17.51
CA ALA A 213 23.20 0.47 -17.74
C ALA A 213 22.53 -0.91 -17.74
N VAL A 214 21.47 -1.11 -16.97
CA VAL A 214 20.75 -2.38 -16.89
C VAL A 214 19.42 -2.38 -17.65
N ARG A 215 18.97 -1.22 -18.13
CA ARG A 215 17.69 -1.06 -18.83
C ARG A 215 17.45 -2.08 -19.96
N PRO A 216 18.44 -2.43 -20.81
CA PRO A 216 18.24 -3.40 -21.90
C PRO A 216 17.83 -4.79 -21.42
N TYR A 217 18.11 -5.12 -20.17
CA TYR A 217 17.88 -6.45 -19.57
C TYR A 217 16.61 -6.52 -18.74
N ILE A 218 15.92 -5.38 -18.51
CA ILE A 218 14.66 -5.33 -17.78
C ILE A 218 13.52 -5.66 -18.76
N GLN A 219 12.84 -6.77 -18.48
CA GLN A 219 11.73 -7.24 -19.31
C GLN A 219 10.50 -6.33 -19.15
N LYS A 220 10.20 -5.89 -17.92
CA LYS A 220 9.00 -5.11 -17.62
C LYS A 220 9.17 -4.21 -16.41
N PHE A 221 8.56 -3.03 -16.48
CA PHE A 221 8.29 -2.18 -15.32
C PHE A 221 6.81 -2.32 -14.97
N HIS A 222 6.51 -2.86 -13.80
CA HIS A 222 5.14 -2.99 -13.31
C HIS A 222 5.13 -3.21 -11.80
N SER A 223 4.17 -2.58 -11.10
CA SER A 223 4.15 -2.57 -9.64
C SER A 223 3.24 -3.64 -9.01
N SER A 224 2.64 -4.54 -9.78
CA SER A 224 1.84 -5.65 -9.24
C SER A 224 2.01 -6.98 -9.98
N GLU A 225 2.19 -7.00 -11.29
CA GLU A 225 2.24 -8.25 -12.09
C GLU A 225 3.40 -9.18 -11.70
N TYR A 226 4.49 -8.64 -11.13
CA TYR A 226 5.64 -9.44 -10.72
C TYR A 226 5.31 -10.48 -9.64
N ILE A 227 4.24 -10.28 -8.86
CA ILE A 227 3.80 -11.24 -7.82
C ILE A 227 3.49 -12.59 -8.47
N ASN A 228 2.56 -12.59 -9.42
CA ASN A 228 2.19 -13.81 -10.13
C ASN A 228 3.29 -14.33 -11.05
N ALA A 229 4.05 -13.42 -11.66
CA ALA A 229 5.17 -13.82 -12.54
C ALA A 229 6.27 -14.58 -11.77
N LEU A 230 6.60 -14.16 -10.55
CA LEU A 230 7.51 -14.91 -9.65
C LEU A 230 6.87 -16.24 -9.21
N ALA A 231 5.63 -16.21 -8.73
CA ALA A 231 4.94 -17.39 -8.21
C ALA A 231 4.80 -18.49 -9.26
N ASN A 232 4.53 -18.12 -10.51
CA ASN A 232 4.41 -19.06 -11.63
C ASN A 232 5.77 -19.50 -12.21
N GLY A 233 6.86 -18.82 -11.83
CA GLY A 233 8.18 -19.06 -12.42
C GLY A 233 8.36 -18.45 -13.81
N ASP A 234 7.55 -17.47 -14.20
CA ASP A 234 7.66 -16.78 -15.50
C ASP A 234 8.86 -15.83 -15.53
N ILE A 235 9.29 -15.34 -14.38
CA ILE A 235 10.49 -14.54 -14.18
C ILE A 235 11.36 -15.12 -13.06
N CYS A 236 12.64 -14.76 -13.06
CA CYS A 236 13.59 -15.22 -12.04
C CYS A 236 13.93 -14.17 -10.99
N VAL A 237 13.78 -12.89 -11.32
CA VAL A 237 14.09 -11.78 -10.39
C VAL A 237 13.03 -10.69 -10.52
N ALA A 238 12.65 -10.13 -9.37
CA ALA A 238 11.91 -8.88 -9.29
C ALA A 238 12.58 -7.94 -8.28
N PHE A 239 12.67 -6.66 -8.62
CA PHE A 239 12.90 -5.63 -7.60
C PHE A 239 11.54 -5.10 -7.18
N GLY A 240 11.15 -5.40 -5.93
CA GLY A 240 9.77 -5.22 -5.48
C GLY A 240 9.62 -5.06 -3.97
N TRP A 241 8.39 -5.03 -3.53
CA TRP A 241 8.05 -4.87 -2.12
C TRP A 241 8.06 -6.21 -1.37
N SER A 242 8.51 -6.16 -0.12
CA SER A 242 8.76 -7.35 0.70
C SER A 242 7.57 -8.31 0.79
N GLY A 243 6.41 -7.81 1.21
CA GLY A 243 5.22 -8.65 1.39
C GLY A 243 4.66 -9.21 0.09
N ASP A 244 4.73 -8.46 -1.01
CA ASP A 244 4.32 -8.93 -2.34
C ASP A 244 5.14 -10.13 -2.79
N ILE A 245 6.46 -10.07 -2.56
CA ILE A 245 7.37 -11.17 -2.91
C ILE A 245 7.11 -12.37 -1.98
N LEU A 246 6.79 -12.12 -0.71
CA LEU A 246 6.42 -13.18 0.22
C LEU A 246 5.05 -13.80 -0.11
N GLN A 247 4.10 -13.02 -0.61
CA GLN A 247 2.86 -13.56 -1.18
C GLN A 247 3.15 -14.43 -2.42
N ALA A 248 4.09 -14.03 -3.27
CA ALA A 248 4.53 -14.86 -4.40
C ALA A 248 5.15 -16.18 -3.93
N ARG A 249 5.94 -16.16 -2.84
CA ARG A 249 6.48 -17.34 -2.18
C ARG A 249 5.37 -18.31 -1.74
N ASP A 250 4.37 -17.76 -1.08
CA ASP A 250 3.25 -18.53 -0.56
C ASP A 250 2.41 -19.14 -1.70
N ARG A 251 2.05 -18.33 -2.70
CA ARG A 251 1.33 -18.80 -3.90
C ARG A 251 2.10 -19.90 -4.66
N ALA A 252 3.44 -19.80 -4.76
CA ALA A 252 4.26 -20.82 -5.38
C ALA A 252 4.25 -22.14 -4.57
N ALA A 253 4.32 -22.05 -3.24
CA ALA A 253 4.24 -23.21 -2.36
C ALA A 253 2.87 -23.90 -2.43
N GLU A 254 1.78 -23.13 -2.44
CA GLU A 254 0.41 -23.68 -2.60
C GLU A 254 0.21 -24.36 -3.95
N ALA A 255 0.79 -23.79 -5.02
CA ALA A 255 0.69 -24.37 -6.35
C ALA A 255 1.52 -25.66 -6.53
N ASP A 256 2.47 -25.94 -5.62
CA ASP A 256 3.38 -27.10 -5.66
C ASP A 256 4.01 -27.32 -7.05
N ASN A 257 4.42 -26.21 -7.68
CA ASN A 257 4.94 -26.20 -9.05
C ASN A 257 6.47 -26.28 -9.12
N GLY A 258 7.15 -26.48 -7.98
CA GLY A 258 8.60 -26.57 -7.89
C GLY A 258 9.32 -25.21 -7.93
N VAL A 259 8.57 -24.10 -7.85
CA VAL A 259 9.11 -22.74 -7.77
C VAL A 259 9.38 -22.39 -6.31
N GLU A 260 10.60 -21.95 -6.01
CA GLU A 260 11.00 -21.45 -4.70
C GLU A 260 11.33 -19.97 -4.80
N VAL A 261 10.53 -19.14 -4.12
CA VAL A 261 10.70 -17.69 -4.07
C VAL A 261 11.30 -17.26 -2.73
N ALA A 262 12.28 -16.36 -2.76
CA ALA A 262 12.85 -15.72 -1.58
C ALA A 262 12.88 -14.20 -1.75
N TYR A 263 12.69 -13.49 -0.63
CA TYR A 263 12.89 -12.05 -0.53
C TYR A 263 14.18 -11.75 0.22
N ASN A 264 14.93 -10.77 -0.26
CA ASN A 264 16.14 -10.28 0.40
C ASN A 264 16.15 -8.75 0.44
N ALA A 265 16.22 -8.18 1.64
CA ALA A 265 16.58 -6.78 1.79
C ALA A 265 18.07 -6.64 1.41
N PRO A 266 18.44 -5.72 0.50
CA PRO A 266 19.83 -5.55 0.08
C PRO A 266 20.76 -5.25 1.24
N VAL A 267 21.93 -5.90 1.25
CA VAL A 267 22.95 -5.73 2.30
C VAL A 267 23.56 -4.33 2.31
N GLU A 268 23.52 -3.62 1.20
CA GLU A 268 23.96 -2.23 1.06
C GLU A 268 22.99 -1.24 1.74
N GLY A 269 21.76 -1.63 1.94
CA GLY A 269 20.66 -0.86 2.51
C GLY A 269 19.39 -1.00 1.72
N ALA A 270 18.26 -0.92 2.40
CA ALA A 270 16.94 -1.00 1.80
C ALA A 270 16.04 0.16 2.25
N LEU A 271 15.19 0.63 1.35
CA LEU A 271 14.15 1.60 1.68
C LEU A 271 13.13 0.94 2.61
N MET A 272 12.85 1.60 3.73
CA MET A 272 11.73 1.32 4.62
C MET A 272 10.65 2.37 4.39
N TRP A 273 9.45 1.93 4.07
CA TRP A 273 8.31 2.79 3.79
C TRP A 273 7.13 2.47 4.70
N PHE A 274 6.19 3.42 4.80
CA PHE A 274 5.02 3.34 5.66
C PHE A 274 3.79 3.72 4.86
N ASP A 275 2.79 2.85 4.81
CA ASP A 275 1.50 3.14 4.21
C ASP A 275 0.49 3.56 5.27
N GLN A 276 -0.15 4.68 5.02
CA GLN A 276 -0.97 5.39 5.98
C GLN A 276 -2.40 5.51 5.47
N MET A 277 -3.36 5.10 6.28
CA MET A 277 -4.78 5.33 5.99
C MET A 277 -5.16 6.74 6.38
N ALA A 278 -5.75 7.48 5.44
CA ALA A 278 -6.17 8.86 5.61
C ALA A 278 -7.56 9.09 5.02
N ILE A 279 -8.23 10.16 5.47
CA ILE A 279 -9.57 10.53 5.04
C ILE A 279 -9.46 11.79 4.16
N PRO A 280 -9.86 11.75 2.86
CA PRO A 280 -9.89 12.92 2.01
C PRO A 280 -10.72 14.06 2.64
N VAL A 281 -10.32 15.31 2.39
CA VAL A 281 -11.01 16.49 2.93
C VAL A 281 -12.47 16.55 2.46
N ASP A 282 -12.75 16.00 1.28
CA ASP A 282 -14.05 15.96 0.61
C ASP A 282 -14.71 14.56 0.64
N ALA A 283 -14.29 13.71 1.58
CA ALA A 283 -14.88 12.39 1.76
C ALA A 283 -16.41 12.48 1.92
N PRO A 284 -17.20 11.73 1.12
CA PRO A 284 -18.65 11.76 1.22
C PRO A 284 -19.18 11.25 2.57
N ASN A 285 -18.51 10.27 3.18
CA ASN A 285 -18.97 9.57 4.38
C ASN A 285 -17.88 9.53 5.47
N PRO A 286 -17.48 10.68 6.04
CA PRO A 286 -16.36 10.72 7.00
C PRO A 286 -16.63 9.96 8.30
N GLU A 287 -17.90 9.79 8.71
CA GLU A 287 -18.25 8.97 9.88
C GLU A 287 -17.98 7.50 9.63
N ALA A 288 -18.43 6.98 8.49
CA ALA A 288 -18.18 5.60 8.07
C ALA A 288 -16.66 5.36 7.85
N ALA A 289 -15.93 6.37 7.36
CA ALA A 289 -14.48 6.32 7.24
C ALA A 289 -13.79 6.11 8.61
N HIS A 290 -14.18 6.87 9.64
CA HIS A 290 -13.65 6.68 10.98
C HIS A 290 -14.01 5.31 11.56
N THR A 291 -15.21 4.82 11.28
CA THR A 291 -15.62 3.47 11.69
C THR A 291 -14.73 2.40 11.03
N PHE A 292 -14.42 2.55 9.74
CA PHE A 292 -13.49 1.65 9.05
C PHE A 292 -12.07 1.72 9.62
N LEU A 293 -11.54 2.92 9.84
CA LEU A 293 -10.21 3.08 10.47
C LEU A 293 -10.15 2.43 11.85
N ASN A 294 -11.19 2.63 12.68
CA ASN A 294 -11.26 2.04 14.01
C ASN A 294 -11.35 0.50 13.95
N PHE A 295 -12.10 -0.04 12.99
CA PHE A 295 -12.18 -1.48 12.73
C PHE A 295 -10.82 -2.07 12.34
N ILE A 296 -10.09 -1.40 11.45
CA ILE A 296 -8.73 -1.84 11.06
C ILE A 296 -7.76 -1.79 12.25
N MET A 297 -7.87 -0.79 13.14
CA MET A 297 -7.02 -0.69 14.34
C MET A 297 -7.37 -1.69 15.45
N ASP A 298 -8.42 -2.49 15.30
CA ASP A 298 -8.61 -3.64 16.19
C ASP A 298 -7.43 -4.61 16.06
N ALA A 299 -6.94 -5.12 17.19
CA ALA A 299 -5.72 -5.93 17.23
C ALA A 299 -5.82 -7.22 16.40
N GLN A 300 -6.97 -7.89 16.43
CA GLN A 300 -7.20 -9.12 15.67
C GLN A 300 -7.39 -8.84 14.19
N ASN A 301 -8.09 -7.76 13.84
CA ASN A 301 -8.30 -7.38 12.43
C ASN A 301 -6.99 -6.98 11.77
N MET A 302 -6.16 -6.18 12.45
CA MET A 302 -4.86 -5.80 11.92
C MET A 302 -3.93 -7.02 11.79
N ALA A 303 -3.95 -7.93 12.75
CA ALA A 303 -3.18 -9.18 12.65
C ALA A 303 -3.67 -10.05 11.48
N ALA A 304 -4.99 -10.17 11.28
CA ALA A 304 -5.55 -10.93 10.15
C ALA A 304 -5.07 -10.33 8.81
N ALA A 305 -5.07 -9.01 8.68
CA ALA A 305 -4.51 -8.35 7.50
C ALA A 305 -3.03 -8.72 7.30
N SER A 306 -2.17 -8.55 8.31
CA SER A 306 -0.74 -8.89 8.21
C SER A 306 -0.51 -10.38 7.90
N ASN A 307 -1.25 -11.28 8.54
CA ASN A 307 -1.13 -12.71 8.32
C ASN A 307 -1.47 -13.12 6.88
N TYR A 308 -2.33 -12.34 6.21
CA TYR A 308 -2.72 -12.59 4.82
C TYR A 308 -1.76 -11.96 3.81
N VAL A 309 -1.33 -10.69 4.07
CA VAL A 309 -0.53 -9.94 3.09
C VAL A 309 0.98 -10.03 3.32
N TYR A 310 1.45 -10.63 4.41
CA TYR A 310 2.87 -10.77 4.76
C TYR A 310 3.63 -9.43 4.90
N TYR A 311 2.94 -8.38 5.32
CA TYR A 311 3.55 -7.11 5.71
C TYR A 311 3.48 -6.89 7.22
N ALA A 312 4.48 -6.25 7.77
CA ALA A 312 4.42 -5.74 9.12
C ALA A 312 3.42 -4.59 9.24
N ASN A 313 2.78 -4.45 10.38
CA ASN A 313 1.79 -3.40 10.64
C ASN A 313 2.22 -2.47 11.78
N GLY A 314 1.49 -1.36 11.93
CA GLY A 314 1.72 -0.35 12.96
C GLY A 314 0.99 -0.56 14.27
N ASN A 315 0.46 -1.75 14.54
CA ASN A 315 -0.37 -2.04 15.72
C ASN A 315 0.40 -2.96 16.69
N ALA A 316 0.80 -2.45 17.85
CA ALA A 316 1.55 -3.22 18.84
C ALA A 316 0.72 -4.36 19.43
N ALA A 317 -0.57 -4.14 19.66
CA ALA A 317 -1.46 -5.14 20.23
C ALA A 317 -1.73 -6.31 19.27
N SER A 318 -1.58 -6.11 17.97
CA SER A 318 -1.77 -7.17 16.97
C SER A 318 -0.74 -8.29 17.06
N LYS A 319 0.42 -8.03 17.65
CA LYS A 319 1.54 -9.01 17.70
C LYS A 319 1.16 -10.33 18.36
N GLU A 320 0.24 -10.30 19.31
CA GLU A 320 -0.25 -11.52 19.99
C GLU A 320 -1.07 -12.45 19.08
N PHE A 321 -1.57 -11.92 17.98
CA PHE A 321 -2.45 -12.62 17.03
C PHE A 321 -1.76 -12.93 15.69
N LEU A 322 -0.49 -12.51 15.53
CA LEU A 322 0.31 -12.84 14.36
C LEU A 322 0.70 -14.31 14.39
N VAL A 323 0.61 -14.97 13.23
CA VAL A 323 1.11 -16.34 13.07
C VAL A 323 2.65 -16.35 13.08
N GLU A 324 3.24 -17.47 13.47
CA GLU A 324 4.71 -17.62 13.58
C GLU A 324 5.41 -17.31 12.25
N ASP A 325 4.83 -17.72 11.13
CA ASP A 325 5.38 -17.47 9.79
C ASP A 325 5.42 -15.98 9.42
N VAL A 326 4.74 -15.12 10.17
CA VAL A 326 4.76 -13.66 10.00
C VAL A 326 5.66 -13.00 11.04
N ILE A 327 5.39 -13.25 12.34
CA ILE A 327 6.15 -12.57 13.40
C ILE A 327 7.59 -13.07 13.50
N GLY A 328 7.84 -14.34 13.15
CA GLY A 328 9.17 -14.97 13.17
C GLY A 328 9.98 -14.77 11.89
N ASP A 329 9.37 -14.25 10.81
CA ASP A 329 10.06 -14.01 9.54
C ASP A 329 10.77 -12.65 9.56
N THR A 330 12.12 -12.68 9.53
CA THR A 330 12.95 -11.45 9.53
C THR A 330 12.83 -10.63 8.24
N ALA A 331 12.24 -11.17 7.18
CA ALA A 331 11.87 -10.42 5.98
C ALA A 331 10.66 -9.50 6.23
N ILE A 332 9.82 -9.83 7.21
CA ILE A 332 8.62 -9.07 7.61
C ILE A 332 8.93 -8.18 8.82
N TYR A 333 9.43 -8.79 9.89
CA TYR A 333 9.88 -8.12 11.12
C TYR A 333 11.39 -8.26 11.26
N PRO A 334 12.18 -7.37 10.61
CA PRO A 334 13.64 -7.45 10.59
C PRO A 334 14.24 -7.39 11.99
N ASP A 335 15.38 -8.06 12.16
CA ASP A 335 16.18 -7.92 13.35
C ASP A 335 16.85 -6.54 13.45
N GLU A 336 17.42 -6.22 14.64
CA GLU A 336 18.02 -4.91 14.91
C GLU A 336 19.15 -4.59 13.92
N ALA A 337 19.98 -5.57 13.56
CA ALA A 337 21.09 -5.37 12.63
C ALA A 337 20.64 -5.04 11.20
N THR A 338 19.51 -5.58 10.79
CA THR A 338 18.89 -5.26 9.51
C THR A 338 18.18 -3.90 9.58
N LEU A 339 17.46 -3.62 10.68
CA LEU A 339 16.79 -2.33 10.90
C LEU A 339 17.76 -1.14 10.84
N ASP A 340 19.00 -1.31 11.33
CA ASP A 340 20.06 -0.27 11.29
C ASP A 340 20.52 0.07 9.86
N LYS A 341 20.28 -0.81 8.90
CA LYS A 341 20.60 -0.60 7.47
C LYS A 341 19.43 -0.07 6.66
N LEU A 342 18.23 -0.03 7.24
CA LEU A 342 17.06 0.51 6.57
C LEU A 342 17.11 2.04 6.62
N TYR A 343 16.82 2.66 5.47
CA TYR A 343 16.70 4.11 5.36
C TYR A 343 15.28 4.51 4.99
N THR A 344 14.93 5.73 5.31
CA THR A 344 13.71 6.40 4.85
C THR A 344 14.07 7.53 3.89
N VAL A 345 13.13 7.96 3.07
CA VAL A 345 13.32 9.09 2.17
C VAL A 345 12.28 10.18 2.44
N THR A 346 12.63 11.40 2.04
CA THR A 346 11.76 12.56 2.11
C THR A 346 11.10 12.82 0.74
N PRO A 347 9.99 13.57 0.67
CA PRO A 347 9.36 13.94 -0.59
C PRO A 347 10.30 14.71 -1.52
N PHE A 348 10.15 14.49 -2.83
CA PHE A 348 10.79 15.33 -3.83
C PHE A 348 10.16 16.72 -3.84
N PRO A 349 10.96 17.79 -3.76
CA PRO A 349 10.45 19.13 -3.96
C PRO A 349 9.87 19.30 -5.38
N PRO A 350 8.98 20.28 -5.63
CA PRO A 350 8.27 20.39 -6.91
C PRO A 350 9.15 20.53 -8.17
N ARG A 351 10.34 21.16 -8.06
CA ARG A 351 11.27 21.28 -9.17
C ARG A 351 11.91 19.93 -9.48
N GLU A 352 12.43 19.29 -8.47
CA GLU A 352 13.11 17.99 -8.52
C GLU A 352 12.13 16.89 -8.94
N GLN A 353 10.86 16.98 -8.54
CA GLN A 353 9.79 16.07 -8.99
C GLN A 353 9.63 16.09 -10.51
N ARG A 354 9.73 17.26 -11.16
CA ARG A 354 9.67 17.34 -12.62
C ARG A 354 10.89 16.71 -13.29
N SER A 355 12.07 16.87 -12.71
CA SER A 355 13.31 16.25 -13.19
C SER A 355 13.24 14.72 -13.05
N LEU A 356 12.77 14.24 -11.92
CA LEU A 356 12.49 12.83 -11.65
C LEU A 356 11.55 12.23 -12.71
N THR A 357 10.41 12.87 -12.98
CA THR A 357 9.42 12.36 -13.95
C THR A 357 10.02 12.25 -15.35
N ARG A 358 10.81 13.24 -15.79
CA ARG A 358 11.49 13.21 -17.09
C ARG A 358 12.51 12.08 -17.16
N MET A 359 13.35 11.96 -16.12
CA MET A 359 14.36 10.91 -16.04
C MET A 359 13.72 9.53 -16.04
N TRP A 360 12.65 9.32 -15.25
CA TRP A 360 11.94 8.05 -15.20
C TRP A 360 11.30 7.66 -16.54
N THR A 361 10.72 8.62 -17.25
CA THR A 361 10.21 8.39 -18.60
C THR A 361 11.31 7.91 -19.54
N LYS A 362 12.50 8.54 -19.48
CA LYS A 362 13.68 8.15 -20.26
C LYS A 362 14.15 6.74 -19.88
N VAL A 363 14.24 6.42 -18.60
CA VAL A 363 14.61 5.06 -18.14
C VAL A 363 13.63 4.03 -18.68
N LYS A 364 12.32 4.26 -18.55
CA LYS A 364 11.32 3.29 -19.04
C LYS A 364 11.38 3.10 -20.54
N SER A 365 11.52 4.16 -21.30
CA SER A 365 11.62 4.07 -22.78
C SER A 365 12.95 3.48 -23.26
N GLY A 366 14.01 3.60 -22.48
CA GLY A 366 15.35 3.18 -22.87
C GLY A 366 16.04 4.12 -23.87
N THR A 367 15.54 5.37 -23.99
CA THR A 367 16.03 6.34 -25.00
C THR A 367 16.25 7.72 -24.39
#